data_73a91393aa48aeffefdbf551d78e2641
#
_entry.id   73a91393aa48aeffefdbf551d78e2641
#
_cell.length_a   1.000
_cell.length_b   1.000
_cell.length_c   1.000
_cell.angle_alpha   90.00
_cell.angle_beta   90.00
_cell.angle_gamma   90.00
#
_symmetry.space_group_name_H-M   'P 1'
#
loop_
_entity.id
_entity.type
_entity.pdbx_description
1 polymer ?
#
loop_
_entity_poly.entity_id
_entity_poly.type
_entity_poly.pdbx_seq_one_letter_code
_entity_poly.pdbx_strand_id
1 'polypeptide(L)'
;MLWSRFIQPRLISLACGSKPFMVQRTKIVPLAEGNVLEIGIGSGLNIPLYDKDLVKKIIGVDPSTEMQSLAKKRINESPVDVELISIDAAEIPLEDQSIDTIVCTYTLCTVPNPQGVLKEMKRVLKPGGKFLFSEHGHAPDESVKKFQYKLEPVWKFLADGCHLTRSIPEILNKSGMKIHTMETMYLPSTPRFVGFNYWGIAINH
;
A
#
# COMPACT_ATOMS: atom_id res chain seq x y z
N MET A 1 -11.30 4.76 -21.55
CA MET A 1 -12.32 3.69 -21.75
C MET A 1 -13.20 3.60 -20.50
N LEU A 2 -14.50 3.24 -20.61
CA LEU A 2 -15.42 3.17 -19.45
C LEU A 2 -14.97 2.17 -18.37
N TRP A 3 -14.33 1.07 -18.76
CA TRP A 3 -13.81 0.04 -17.84
C TRP A 3 -12.81 0.60 -16.83
N SER A 4 -11.70 1.14 -17.30
CA SER A 4 -10.61 1.64 -16.43
C SER A 4 -11.03 2.86 -15.59
N ARG A 5 -11.99 3.65 -16.08
CA ARG A 5 -12.40 4.88 -15.39
C ARG A 5 -13.49 4.68 -14.35
N PHE A 6 -14.45 3.77 -14.57
CA PHE A 6 -15.62 3.67 -13.69
C PHE A 6 -15.82 2.32 -13.03
N ILE A 7 -15.47 1.23 -13.70
CA ILE A 7 -15.74 -0.12 -13.21
C ILE A 7 -14.57 -0.66 -12.40
N GLN A 8 -13.37 -0.65 -12.99
CA GLN A 8 -12.16 -1.21 -12.39
C GLN A 8 -11.82 -0.60 -11.01
N PRO A 9 -11.83 0.76 -10.80
CA PRO A 9 -11.55 1.32 -9.48
C PRO A 9 -12.52 0.88 -8.39
N ARG A 10 -13.83 0.73 -8.73
CA ARG A 10 -14.83 0.24 -7.78
C ARG A 10 -14.64 -1.22 -7.43
N LEU A 11 -14.34 -2.07 -8.42
CA LEU A 11 -14.06 -3.49 -8.17
C LEU A 11 -12.81 -3.68 -7.32
N ILE A 12 -11.73 -2.94 -7.61
CA ILE A 12 -10.51 -2.96 -6.81
C ILE A 12 -10.80 -2.49 -5.38
N SER A 13 -11.52 -1.38 -5.22
CA SER A 13 -11.90 -0.87 -3.90
C SER A 13 -12.72 -1.90 -3.10
N LEU A 14 -13.66 -2.60 -3.74
CA LEU A 14 -14.44 -3.67 -3.09
C LEU A 14 -13.56 -4.87 -2.71
N ALA A 15 -12.70 -5.32 -3.61
CA ALA A 15 -11.80 -6.45 -3.36
C ALA A 15 -10.84 -6.13 -2.21
N CYS A 16 -10.13 -4.98 -2.28
CA CYS A 16 -9.19 -4.53 -1.25
C CYS A 16 -9.88 -4.13 0.08
N GLY A 17 -11.18 -3.82 0.04
CA GLY A 17 -12.01 -3.56 1.22
C GLY A 17 -12.66 -4.81 1.81
N SER A 18 -12.44 -6.00 1.25
CA SER A 18 -12.99 -7.23 1.81
C SER A 18 -12.33 -7.60 3.14
N LYS A 19 -13.07 -8.35 3.98
CA LYS A 19 -12.68 -8.65 5.37
C LYS A 19 -11.24 -9.17 5.53
N PRO A 20 -10.73 -10.11 4.71
CA PRO A 20 -9.35 -10.60 4.88
C PRO A 20 -8.29 -9.51 4.76
N PHE A 21 -8.45 -8.61 3.78
CA PHE A 21 -7.52 -7.49 3.55
C PHE A 21 -7.66 -6.40 4.62
N MET A 22 -8.88 -6.11 5.06
CA MET A 22 -9.12 -5.15 6.14
C MET A 22 -8.49 -5.61 7.46
N VAL A 23 -8.57 -6.90 7.80
CA VAL A 23 -7.90 -7.46 8.99
C VAL A 23 -6.38 -7.26 8.93
N GLN A 24 -5.74 -7.32 7.76
CA GLN A 24 -4.31 -7.02 7.68
C GLN A 24 -4.01 -5.54 7.93
N ARG A 25 -4.84 -4.64 7.40
CA ARG A 25 -4.71 -3.20 7.61
C ARG A 25 -4.80 -2.84 9.10
N THR A 26 -5.70 -3.47 9.86
CA THR A 26 -5.83 -3.22 11.31
C THR A 26 -4.61 -3.66 12.13
N LYS A 27 -3.71 -4.47 11.58
CA LYS A 27 -2.47 -4.86 12.28
C LYS A 27 -1.39 -3.79 12.24
N ILE A 28 -1.39 -2.94 11.19
CA ILE A 28 -0.29 -2.01 10.93
C ILE A 28 -0.71 -0.54 10.94
N VAL A 29 -1.85 -0.20 10.35
CA VAL A 29 -2.28 1.21 10.20
C VAL A 29 -2.41 1.93 11.55
N PRO A 30 -2.98 1.32 12.63
CA PRO A 30 -3.05 1.95 13.95
C PRO A 30 -1.69 2.22 14.62
N LEU A 31 -0.59 1.69 14.09
CA LEU A 31 0.77 1.93 14.58
C LEU A 31 1.40 3.20 14.01
N ALA A 32 0.69 3.88 13.10
CA ALA A 32 1.14 5.13 12.50
C ALA A 32 1.07 6.28 13.50
N GLU A 33 2.05 7.19 13.44
CA GLU A 33 2.15 8.34 14.32
C GLU A 33 2.74 9.57 13.61
N GLY A 34 2.48 10.75 14.14
CA GLY A 34 3.02 12.00 13.63
C GLY A 34 2.46 12.42 12.27
N ASN A 35 3.29 12.98 11.41
CA ASN A 35 2.94 13.28 10.04
C ASN A 35 3.05 12.00 9.21
N VAL A 36 1.94 11.54 8.67
CA VAL A 36 1.84 10.28 7.94
C VAL A 36 1.80 10.53 6.42
N LEU A 37 2.61 9.81 5.68
CA LEU A 37 2.50 9.71 4.23
C LEU A 37 1.89 8.35 3.86
N GLU A 38 0.73 8.34 3.21
CA GLU A 38 0.13 7.12 2.69
C GLU A 38 0.38 6.99 1.19
N ILE A 39 1.13 5.96 0.80
CA ILE A 39 1.42 5.64 -0.60
C ILE A 39 0.32 4.75 -1.17
N GLY A 40 -0.33 5.23 -2.23
CA GLY A 40 -1.48 4.56 -2.82
C GLY A 40 -2.70 4.61 -1.92
N ILE A 41 -3.10 5.82 -1.48
CA ILE A 41 -4.26 5.99 -0.59
C ILE A 41 -5.56 5.46 -1.21
N GLY A 42 -5.65 5.46 -2.54
CA GLY A 42 -6.74 4.90 -3.29
C GLY A 42 -8.11 5.42 -2.84
N SER A 43 -9.00 4.50 -2.48
CA SER A 43 -10.33 4.84 -1.98
C SER A 43 -10.37 5.19 -0.48
N GLY A 44 -9.22 5.35 0.18
CA GLY A 44 -9.12 5.78 1.58
C GLY A 44 -9.50 4.69 2.60
N LEU A 45 -9.26 3.41 2.28
CA LEU A 45 -9.62 2.29 3.17
C LEU A 45 -8.89 2.30 4.51
N ASN A 46 -7.72 2.93 4.58
CA ASN A 46 -6.94 3.06 5.82
C ASN A 46 -7.43 4.21 6.71
N ILE A 47 -8.06 5.24 6.14
CA ILE A 47 -8.42 6.47 6.86
C ILE A 47 -9.16 6.21 8.19
N PRO A 48 -10.17 5.31 8.25
CA PRO A 48 -10.87 5.04 9.51
C PRO A 48 -10.05 4.26 10.54
N LEU A 49 -8.85 3.80 10.19
CA LEU A 49 -8.01 2.96 11.04
C LEU A 49 -6.88 3.74 11.73
N TYR A 50 -6.65 4.99 11.32
CA TYR A 50 -5.66 5.84 11.97
C TYR A 50 -6.13 6.29 13.35
N ASP A 51 -5.21 6.24 14.30
CA ASP A 51 -5.46 6.75 15.67
C ASP A 51 -5.31 8.28 15.68
N LYS A 52 -6.41 8.99 15.92
CA LYS A 52 -6.45 10.47 15.96
C LYS A 52 -5.60 11.09 17.07
N ASP A 53 -5.28 10.32 18.11
CA ASP A 53 -4.47 10.80 19.23
C ASP A 53 -2.96 10.65 18.95
N LEU A 54 -2.59 9.83 17.95
CA LEU A 54 -1.21 9.60 17.50
C LEU A 54 -0.87 10.33 16.20
N VAL A 55 -1.81 10.38 15.25
CA VAL A 55 -1.60 10.93 13.91
C VAL A 55 -1.98 12.41 13.87
N LYS A 56 -1.04 13.26 13.44
CA LYS A 56 -1.23 14.71 13.31
C LYS A 56 -1.89 15.09 12.00
N LYS A 57 -1.41 14.52 10.91
CA LYS A 57 -1.87 14.77 9.54
C LYS A 57 -1.58 13.57 8.66
N ILE A 58 -2.45 13.34 7.67
CA ILE A 58 -2.27 12.33 6.63
C ILE A 58 -2.08 13.05 5.29
N ILE A 59 -0.99 12.72 4.59
CA ILE A 59 -0.75 13.11 3.20
C ILE A 59 -0.90 11.85 2.37
N GLY A 60 -1.96 11.78 1.56
CA GLY A 60 -2.25 10.63 0.71
C GLY A 60 -1.81 10.87 -0.72
N VAL A 61 -0.98 10.00 -1.27
CA VAL A 61 -0.51 10.05 -2.66
C VAL A 61 -1.14 8.93 -3.45
N ASP A 62 -1.76 9.27 -4.58
CA ASP A 62 -2.31 8.32 -5.55
C ASP A 62 -2.44 8.99 -6.92
N PRO A 63 -1.99 8.38 -8.04
CA PRO A 63 -2.14 8.98 -9.37
C PRO A 63 -3.58 8.93 -9.89
N SER A 64 -4.46 8.08 -9.33
CA SER A 64 -5.83 7.89 -9.79
C SER A 64 -6.81 8.86 -9.13
N THR A 65 -7.24 9.87 -9.87
CA THR A 65 -8.28 10.81 -9.43
C THR A 65 -9.63 10.11 -9.22
N GLU A 66 -9.88 9.03 -9.94
CA GLU A 66 -11.07 8.20 -9.79
C GLU A 66 -11.08 7.48 -8.42
N MET A 67 -9.95 6.89 -8.03
CA MET A 67 -9.80 6.28 -6.70
C MET A 67 -9.92 7.32 -5.58
N GLN A 68 -9.28 8.47 -5.71
CA GLN A 68 -9.39 9.57 -4.75
C GLN A 68 -10.84 10.07 -4.62
N SER A 69 -11.61 10.07 -5.72
CA SER A 69 -13.03 10.43 -5.66
C SER A 69 -13.85 9.49 -4.78
N LEU A 70 -13.47 8.21 -4.70
CA LEU A 70 -14.10 7.24 -3.78
C LEU A 70 -13.68 7.46 -2.32
N ALA A 71 -12.54 8.11 -2.07
CA ALA A 71 -12.05 8.43 -0.73
C ALA A 71 -12.80 9.61 -0.07
N LYS A 72 -13.42 10.51 -0.84
CA LYS A 72 -14.01 11.77 -0.36
C LYS A 72 -14.90 11.61 0.86
N LYS A 73 -15.78 10.59 0.87
CA LYS A 73 -16.65 10.34 2.03
C LYS A 73 -15.84 10.05 3.29
N ARG A 74 -14.84 9.16 3.20
CA ARG A 74 -13.99 8.78 4.34
C ARG A 74 -13.12 9.94 4.82
N ILE A 75 -12.66 10.79 3.89
CA ILE A 75 -11.92 12.02 4.20
C ILE A 75 -12.80 12.98 4.99
N ASN A 76 -14.02 13.23 4.52
CA ASN A 76 -14.95 14.15 5.23
C ASN A 76 -15.38 13.65 6.62
N GLU A 77 -15.37 12.33 6.84
CA GLU A 77 -15.69 11.69 8.11
C GLU A 77 -14.44 11.46 8.99
N SER A 78 -13.25 11.77 8.47
CA SER A 78 -11.99 11.57 9.20
C SER A 78 -11.83 12.54 10.36
N PRO A 79 -11.45 12.07 11.55
CA PRO A 79 -11.09 12.93 12.67
C PRO A 79 -9.67 13.53 12.53
N VAL A 80 -8.89 13.06 11.55
CA VAL A 80 -7.53 13.53 11.24
C VAL A 80 -7.58 14.29 9.92
N ASP A 81 -6.82 15.39 9.81
CA ASP A 81 -6.68 16.14 8.56
C ASP A 81 -6.04 15.28 7.47
N VAL A 82 -6.68 15.24 6.28
CA VAL A 82 -6.23 14.44 5.13
C VAL A 82 -6.05 15.33 3.91
N GLU A 83 -4.83 15.44 3.44
CA GLU A 83 -4.47 16.09 2.18
C GLU A 83 -4.23 15.05 1.09
N LEU A 84 -4.75 15.28 -0.13
CA LEU A 84 -4.53 14.40 -1.27
C LEU A 84 -3.62 15.06 -2.30
N ILE A 85 -2.63 14.30 -2.78
CA ILE A 85 -1.72 14.70 -3.86
C ILE A 85 -1.86 13.70 -5.00
N SER A 86 -2.28 14.19 -6.18
CA SER A 86 -2.51 13.35 -7.38
C SER A 86 -1.23 13.26 -8.21
N ILE A 87 -0.29 12.41 -7.78
CA ILE A 87 1.00 12.20 -8.45
C ILE A 87 1.44 10.74 -8.40
N ASP A 88 2.43 10.40 -9.22
CA ASP A 88 3.20 9.16 -9.05
C ASP A 88 4.07 9.26 -7.79
N ALA A 89 4.05 8.23 -6.96
CA ALA A 89 4.84 8.17 -5.73
C ALA A 89 6.37 8.08 -5.96
N ALA A 90 6.82 8.00 -7.20
CA ALA A 90 8.23 8.14 -7.57
C ALA A 90 8.72 9.62 -7.61
N GLU A 91 7.81 10.60 -7.44
CA GLU A 91 8.09 12.03 -7.49
C GLU A 91 7.33 12.78 -6.38
N ILE A 92 7.65 12.51 -5.11
CA ILE A 92 6.92 13.05 -3.96
C ILE A 92 7.35 14.51 -3.70
N PRO A 93 6.44 15.52 -3.77
CA PRO A 93 6.76 16.93 -3.61
C PRO A 93 6.80 17.33 -2.11
N LEU A 94 7.51 16.56 -1.31
CA LEU A 94 7.73 16.82 0.11
C LEU A 94 9.23 17.00 0.37
N GLU A 95 9.54 17.76 1.41
CA GLU A 95 10.92 17.98 1.86
C GLU A 95 11.54 16.68 2.39
N ASP A 96 12.85 16.58 2.31
CA ASP A 96 13.62 15.50 2.90
C ASP A 96 13.32 15.41 4.40
N GLN A 97 13.21 14.19 4.92
CA GLN A 97 13.07 13.93 6.36
C GLN A 97 11.91 14.71 7.02
N SER A 98 10.79 14.90 6.31
CA SER A 98 9.62 15.65 6.80
C SER A 98 8.52 14.75 7.40
N ILE A 99 8.55 13.42 7.11
CA ILE A 99 7.53 12.44 7.45
C ILE A 99 7.99 11.57 8.62
N ASP A 100 7.10 11.33 9.58
CA ASP A 100 7.35 10.47 10.75
C ASP A 100 7.04 9.01 10.44
N THR A 101 5.92 8.76 9.74
CA THR A 101 5.48 7.41 9.37
C THR A 101 5.05 7.35 7.91
N ILE A 102 5.49 6.32 7.18
CA ILE A 102 4.94 5.97 5.87
C ILE A 102 4.06 4.73 6.01
N VAL A 103 2.89 4.76 5.39
CA VAL A 103 1.98 3.62 5.28
C VAL A 103 1.83 3.25 3.80
N CYS A 104 2.01 1.96 3.48
CA CYS A 104 1.80 1.44 2.13
C CYS A 104 1.10 0.08 2.21
N THR A 105 -0.10 0.01 1.66
CA THR A 105 -0.91 -1.21 1.72
C THR A 105 -1.47 -1.57 0.34
N TYR A 106 -1.08 -2.74 -0.16
CA TYR A 106 -1.52 -3.27 -1.46
C TYR A 106 -1.23 -2.31 -2.63
N THR A 107 -0.07 -1.64 -2.58
CA THR A 107 0.36 -0.64 -3.56
C THR A 107 1.70 -1.00 -4.21
N LEU A 108 2.69 -1.50 -3.43
CA LEU A 108 3.98 -1.92 -3.99
C LEU A 108 3.83 -3.04 -5.02
N CYS A 109 2.78 -3.83 -4.95
CA CYS A 109 2.45 -4.85 -5.94
C CYS A 109 2.04 -4.25 -7.29
N THR A 110 1.58 -2.97 -7.33
CA THR A 110 0.99 -2.33 -8.52
C THR A 110 1.90 -1.29 -9.15
N VAL A 111 2.64 -0.50 -8.36
CA VAL A 111 3.45 0.61 -8.88
C VAL A 111 4.44 0.17 -9.98
N PRO A 112 4.58 0.93 -11.08
CA PRO A 112 5.46 0.55 -12.19
C PRO A 112 6.93 0.44 -11.78
N ASN A 113 7.40 1.37 -10.95
CA ASN A 113 8.78 1.46 -10.48
C ASN A 113 8.88 1.42 -8.95
N PRO A 114 8.80 0.23 -8.31
CA PRO A 114 8.84 0.14 -6.85
C PRO A 114 10.16 0.63 -6.25
N GLN A 115 11.29 0.56 -6.96
CA GLN A 115 12.56 1.07 -6.46
C GLN A 115 12.60 2.61 -6.43
N GLY A 116 12.05 3.26 -7.45
CA GLY A 116 11.89 4.73 -7.47
C GLY A 116 11.01 5.20 -6.32
N VAL A 117 9.86 4.54 -6.12
CA VAL A 117 8.96 4.84 -5.00
C VAL A 117 9.65 4.67 -3.65
N LEU A 118 10.35 3.56 -3.43
CA LEU A 118 11.08 3.32 -2.18
C LEU A 118 12.23 4.30 -1.95
N LYS A 119 12.88 4.77 -3.00
CA LYS A 119 13.91 5.82 -2.91
C LYS A 119 13.30 7.14 -2.40
N GLU A 120 12.17 7.56 -2.97
CA GLU A 120 11.46 8.75 -2.53
C GLU A 120 10.92 8.60 -1.10
N MET A 121 10.32 7.45 -0.79
CA MET A 121 9.88 7.13 0.58
C MET A 121 11.03 7.28 1.58
N LYS A 122 12.22 6.72 1.25
CA LYS A 122 13.40 6.83 2.11
C LYS A 122 13.88 8.29 2.25
N ARG A 123 13.80 9.09 1.20
CA ARG A 123 14.19 10.51 1.21
C ARG A 123 13.32 11.33 2.15
N VAL A 124 11.99 11.18 2.06
CA VAL A 124 11.05 11.97 2.85
C VAL A 124 10.88 11.48 4.28
N LEU A 125 11.20 10.21 4.55
CA LEU A 125 11.07 9.60 5.87
C LEU A 125 12.23 10.01 6.77
N LYS A 126 11.93 10.53 7.97
CA LYS A 126 12.93 10.92 8.97
C LYS A 126 13.84 9.75 9.34
N PRO A 127 15.08 10.03 9.77
CA PRO A 127 15.90 9.02 10.45
C PRO A 127 15.14 8.43 11.64
N GLY A 128 15.12 7.11 11.74
CA GLY A 128 14.31 6.41 12.75
C GLY A 128 12.80 6.34 12.46
N GLY A 129 12.33 6.99 11.40
CA GLY A 129 10.94 6.94 10.96
C GLY A 129 10.51 5.55 10.52
N LYS A 130 9.21 5.26 10.67
CA LYS A 130 8.64 3.93 10.42
C LYS A 130 8.04 3.83 9.03
N PHE A 131 8.30 2.75 8.34
CA PHE A 131 7.58 2.33 7.16
C PHE A 131 6.72 1.10 7.49
N LEU A 132 5.40 1.28 7.52
CA LEU A 132 4.40 0.27 7.80
C LEU A 132 3.85 -0.28 6.49
N PHE A 133 3.95 -1.59 6.27
CA PHE A 133 3.52 -2.19 5.01
C PHE A 133 2.64 -3.41 5.19
N SER A 134 1.69 -3.59 4.26
CA SER A 134 0.95 -4.83 4.07
C SER A 134 0.72 -5.03 2.58
N GLU A 135 1.32 -6.08 2.02
CA GLU A 135 1.35 -6.32 0.58
C GLU A 135 1.10 -7.79 0.26
N HIS A 136 0.43 -8.07 -0.82
CA HIS A 136 0.49 -9.41 -1.37
C HIS A 136 1.69 -9.58 -2.30
N GLY A 137 2.14 -10.81 -2.49
CA GLY A 137 3.27 -11.09 -3.35
C GLY A 137 3.39 -12.56 -3.71
N HIS A 138 4.54 -12.97 -4.21
CA HIS A 138 4.73 -14.36 -4.59
C HIS A 138 4.62 -15.29 -3.38
N ALA A 139 3.96 -16.42 -3.60
CA ALA A 139 3.78 -17.44 -2.58
C ALA A 139 5.05 -18.30 -2.39
N PRO A 140 5.28 -18.87 -1.21
CA PRO A 140 6.42 -19.76 -0.97
C PRO A 140 6.27 -21.14 -1.63
N ASP A 141 5.04 -21.61 -1.81
CA ASP A 141 4.76 -22.92 -2.41
C ASP A 141 5.02 -22.92 -3.92
N GLU A 142 5.88 -23.77 -4.40
CA GLU A 142 6.28 -23.84 -5.82
C GLU A 142 5.09 -24.06 -6.78
N SER A 143 4.09 -24.84 -6.39
CA SER A 143 2.88 -25.05 -7.20
C SER A 143 2.06 -23.77 -7.35
N VAL A 144 1.86 -23.04 -6.23
CA VAL A 144 1.14 -21.76 -6.22
C VAL A 144 1.92 -20.71 -7.00
N LYS A 145 3.22 -20.62 -6.78
CA LYS A 145 4.13 -19.70 -7.48
C LYS A 145 4.10 -19.91 -9.01
N LYS A 146 4.21 -21.17 -9.48
CA LYS A 146 4.06 -21.49 -10.89
C LYS A 146 2.71 -21.04 -11.47
N PHE A 147 1.64 -21.22 -10.70
CA PHE A 147 0.32 -20.76 -11.10
C PHE A 147 0.23 -19.22 -11.13
N GLN A 148 0.84 -18.52 -10.16
CA GLN A 148 0.95 -17.06 -10.17
C GLN A 148 1.64 -16.55 -11.45
N TYR A 149 2.80 -17.10 -11.82
CA TYR A 149 3.51 -16.72 -13.05
C TYR A 149 2.67 -16.93 -14.30
N LYS A 150 1.93 -18.05 -14.38
CA LYS A 150 1.04 -18.33 -15.52
C LYS A 150 -0.14 -17.36 -15.61
N LEU A 151 -0.68 -16.95 -14.45
CA LEU A 151 -1.86 -16.06 -14.38
C LEU A 151 -1.48 -14.58 -14.50
N GLU A 152 -0.25 -14.20 -14.17
CA GLU A 152 0.24 -12.81 -14.10
C GLU A 152 -0.21 -11.90 -15.27
N PRO A 153 -0.07 -12.30 -16.56
CA PRO A 153 -0.43 -11.41 -17.67
C PRO A 153 -1.91 -11.00 -17.67
N VAL A 154 -2.79 -11.97 -17.37
CA VAL A 154 -4.24 -11.73 -17.29
C VAL A 154 -4.59 -10.93 -16.04
N TRP A 155 -3.97 -11.28 -14.91
CA TRP A 155 -4.18 -10.60 -13.64
C TRP A 155 -3.81 -9.12 -13.70
N LYS A 156 -2.65 -8.78 -14.27
CA LYS A 156 -2.21 -7.39 -14.44
C LYS A 156 -3.23 -6.54 -15.20
N PHE A 157 -3.82 -7.11 -16.24
CA PHE A 157 -4.86 -6.41 -17.00
C PHE A 157 -6.14 -6.18 -16.18
N LEU A 158 -6.58 -7.18 -15.40
CA LEU A 158 -7.80 -7.09 -14.60
C LEU A 158 -7.63 -6.23 -13.34
N ALA A 159 -6.46 -6.29 -12.72
CA ALA A 159 -6.16 -5.70 -11.41
C ALA A 159 -5.23 -4.46 -11.51
N ASP A 160 -5.39 -3.67 -12.57
CA ASP A 160 -4.74 -2.38 -12.76
C ASP A 160 -3.22 -2.40 -12.57
N GLY A 161 -2.56 -3.35 -13.22
CA GLY A 161 -1.11 -3.48 -13.14
C GLY A 161 -0.58 -4.25 -11.93
N CYS A 162 -1.45 -4.77 -11.08
CA CYS A 162 -1.04 -5.53 -9.90
C CYS A 162 -0.29 -6.82 -10.29
N HIS A 163 0.87 -7.05 -9.67
CA HIS A 163 1.73 -8.21 -9.89
C HIS A 163 1.55 -9.26 -8.81
N LEU A 164 1.24 -10.49 -9.18
CA LEU A 164 1.18 -11.64 -8.28
C LEU A 164 2.56 -12.16 -7.85
N THR A 165 3.56 -11.91 -8.68
CA THR A 165 4.87 -12.55 -8.61
C THR A 165 5.95 -11.68 -7.96
N ARG A 166 5.61 -10.50 -7.45
CA ARG A 166 6.58 -9.62 -6.78
C ARG A 166 7.08 -10.21 -5.48
N SER A 167 8.40 -10.23 -5.32
CA SER A 167 9.06 -10.55 -4.06
C SER A 167 9.14 -9.31 -3.17
N ILE A 168 8.21 -9.16 -2.26
CA ILE A 168 8.19 -8.01 -1.33
C ILE A 168 9.48 -7.93 -0.50
N PRO A 169 10.01 -9.05 0.08
CA PRO A 169 11.29 -9.01 0.78
C PRO A 169 12.45 -8.48 -0.06
N GLU A 170 12.55 -8.92 -1.34
CA GLU A 170 13.63 -8.45 -2.23
C GLU A 170 13.50 -6.96 -2.55
N ILE A 171 12.27 -6.48 -2.79
CA ILE A 171 11.99 -5.07 -3.06
C ILE A 171 12.41 -4.22 -1.85
N LEU A 172 12.02 -4.63 -0.64
CA LEU A 172 12.37 -3.93 0.60
C LEU A 172 13.88 -3.96 0.89
N ASN A 173 14.54 -5.11 0.73
CA ASN A 173 15.99 -5.23 0.94
C ASN A 173 16.78 -4.31 0.01
N LYS A 174 16.32 -4.12 -1.23
CA LYS A 174 16.98 -3.21 -2.19
C LYS A 174 16.76 -1.73 -1.88
N SER A 175 15.80 -1.38 -1.02
CA SER A 175 15.54 0.02 -0.64
C SER A 175 16.61 0.61 0.28
N GLY A 176 17.37 -0.24 0.96
CA GLY A 176 18.31 0.15 2.02
C GLY A 176 17.63 0.60 3.31
N MET A 177 16.33 0.36 3.47
CA MET A 177 15.63 0.42 4.77
C MET A 177 15.84 -0.90 5.52
N LYS A 178 15.94 -0.84 6.85
CA LYS A 178 16.10 -2.04 7.67
C LYS A 178 14.75 -2.63 8.02
N ILE A 179 14.46 -3.84 7.58
CA ILE A 179 13.27 -4.58 8.02
C ILE A 179 13.42 -4.87 9.52
N HIS A 180 12.54 -4.30 10.32
CA HIS A 180 12.45 -4.52 11.76
C HIS A 180 11.62 -5.75 12.08
N THR A 181 10.42 -5.83 11.50
CA THR A 181 9.55 -7.00 11.56
C THR A 181 8.96 -7.30 10.20
N MET A 182 8.81 -8.58 9.89
CA MET A 182 8.06 -9.03 8.72
C MET A 182 7.43 -10.38 9.01
N GLU A 183 6.13 -10.43 8.88
CA GLU A 183 5.34 -11.65 9.02
C GLU A 183 4.66 -12.00 7.70
N THR A 184 4.28 -13.26 7.55
CA THR A 184 3.62 -13.74 6.34
C THR A 184 2.49 -14.72 6.66
N MET A 185 1.46 -14.73 5.82
CA MET A 185 0.41 -15.74 5.90
C MET A 185 -0.37 -15.86 4.60
N TYR A 186 -1.06 -16.97 4.43
CA TYR A 186 -2.19 -17.03 3.50
C TYR A 186 -3.43 -16.44 4.16
N LEU A 187 -4.06 -15.48 3.51
CA LEU A 187 -5.29 -14.87 4.01
C LEU A 187 -6.44 -15.88 4.01
N PRO A 188 -7.19 -16.00 5.11
CA PRO A 188 -8.37 -16.88 5.17
C PRO A 188 -9.40 -16.50 4.10
N SER A 189 -10.10 -17.50 3.57
CA SER A 189 -11.15 -17.32 2.56
C SER A 189 -10.72 -16.56 1.30
N THR A 190 -9.43 -16.57 0.99
CA THR A 190 -8.86 -15.92 -0.19
C THR A 190 -8.16 -16.96 -1.07
N PRO A 191 -8.32 -16.92 -2.40
CA PRO A 191 -7.60 -17.84 -3.29
C PRO A 191 -6.08 -17.75 -3.06
N ARG A 192 -5.39 -18.89 -2.95
CA ARG A 192 -3.98 -18.95 -2.58
C ARG A 192 -3.06 -18.12 -3.49
N PHE A 193 -3.40 -18.02 -4.77
CA PHE A 193 -2.59 -17.29 -5.76
C PHE A 193 -2.57 -15.76 -5.55
N VAL A 194 -3.54 -15.19 -4.85
CA VAL A 194 -3.59 -13.76 -4.48
C VAL A 194 -3.51 -13.55 -2.97
N GLY A 195 -3.71 -14.61 -2.18
CA GLY A 195 -3.87 -14.52 -0.74
C GLY A 195 -2.57 -14.60 0.08
N PHE A 196 -1.39 -14.79 -0.53
CA PHE A 196 -0.16 -14.77 0.25
C PHE A 196 0.25 -13.34 0.56
N ASN A 197 0.28 -12.99 1.83
CA ASN A 197 0.45 -11.64 2.34
C ASN A 197 1.71 -11.50 3.19
N TYR A 198 2.38 -10.35 3.04
CA TYR A 198 3.52 -9.88 3.82
C TYR A 198 3.10 -8.62 4.56
N TRP A 199 3.39 -8.51 5.86
CA TRP A 199 3.16 -7.26 6.60
C TRP A 199 4.26 -7.07 7.64
N GLY A 200 4.51 -5.82 7.98
CA GLY A 200 5.54 -5.52 8.96
C GLY A 200 5.93 -4.06 9.01
N ILE A 201 7.10 -3.85 9.59
CA ILE A 201 7.71 -2.54 9.84
C ILE A 201 9.13 -2.55 9.30
N ALA A 202 9.48 -1.54 8.51
CA ALA A 202 10.86 -1.21 8.20
C ALA A 202 11.20 0.18 8.78
N ILE A 203 12.48 0.42 9.07
CA ILE A 203 12.98 1.64 9.69
C ILE A 203 13.99 2.31 8.75
N ASN A 204 13.90 3.62 8.62
CA ASN A 204 14.89 4.44 7.93
C ASN A 204 16.10 4.70 8.86
N HIS A 205 17.30 4.42 8.36
CA HIS A 205 18.57 4.64 9.09
C HIS A 205 19.42 5.70 8.39
#